data_229b133b6470f81f9bd90a44152cdc2d
#
_entry.id   229b133b6470f81f9bd90a44152cdc2d
#
_cell.length_a   1.000
_cell.length_b   1.000
_cell.length_c   1.000
_cell.angle_alpha   90.00
_cell.angle_beta   90.00
_cell.angle_gamma   90.00
#
_symmetry.space_group_name_H-M   'P 1'
#
loop_
_entity.id
_entity.type
_entity.pdbx_description
1 polymer ?
#
loop_
_entity_poly.entity_id
_entity_poly.type
_entity_poly.pdbx_seq_one_letter_code
_entity_poly.pdbx_strand_id
1 'polypeptide(L)'
;TLGLSRIKKALKLLGNPEKKLKRPINIIGSDGKFSCLTSLKYFIEANKQSTSTFVSPHLFDLRSRIWLKNRFISLNEIKKYEKQICKLNVTLSLFEVLTLIYVLAASKRKVDYNILEAGLMFKGDSTRLFNKPLVQAATNINLQHIEWISPKTINESPNGLGGS
;
A
#
# COMPACT_ATOMS: atom_id res chain seq x y z
N THR A 1 15.49 -7.71 -6.98
CA THR A 1 15.30 -8.51 -5.74
C THR A 1 14.11 -7.96 -4.99
N LEU A 2 13.12 -8.80 -4.76
CA LEU A 2 11.93 -8.49 -3.96
C LEU A 2 12.31 -8.51 -2.47
N GLY A 3 11.80 -7.55 -1.69
CA GLY A 3 12.07 -7.48 -0.26
C GLY A 3 11.82 -6.10 0.33
N LEU A 4 11.61 -6.04 1.64
CA LEU A 4 11.26 -4.82 2.36
C LEU A 4 12.46 -3.94 2.77
N SER A 5 13.69 -4.42 2.58
CA SER A 5 14.89 -3.73 3.10
C SER A 5 15.06 -2.32 2.54
N ARG A 6 14.86 -2.15 1.22
CA ARG A 6 15.03 -0.86 0.54
C ARG A 6 13.97 0.15 0.98
N ILE A 7 12.69 -0.24 0.95
CA ILE A 7 11.60 0.65 1.35
C ILE A 7 11.68 0.99 2.84
N LYS A 8 12.05 0.04 3.71
CA LYS A 8 12.28 0.32 5.14
C LYS A 8 13.42 1.30 5.37
N LYS A 9 14.52 1.17 4.61
CA LYS A 9 15.62 2.15 4.64
C LYS A 9 15.12 3.55 4.24
N ALA A 10 14.37 3.65 3.14
CA ALA A 10 13.81 4.91 2.68
C ALA A 10 12.83 5.52 3.70
N LEU A 11 11.94 4.72 4.30
CA LEU A 11 11.02 5.16 5.36
C LEU A 11 11.78 5.72 6.56
N LYS A 12 12.84 5.05 7.01
CA LYS A 12 13.69 5.52 8.11
C LYS A 12 14.30 6.90 7.79
N LEU A 13 14.85 7.06 6.58
CA LEU A 13 15.42 8.35 6.13
C LEU A 13 14.35 9.45 6.01
N LEU A 14 13.10 9.10 5.75
CA LEU A 14 11.95 10.02 5.70
C LEU A 14 11.34 10.31 7.08
N GLY A 15 11.89 9.78 8.16
CA GLY A 15 11.38 9.97 9.52
C GLY A 15 10.19 9.07 9.88
N ASN A 16 10.09 7.89 9.25
CA ASN A 16 9.05 6.88 9.48
C ASN A 16 7.61 7.43 9.35
N PRO A 17 7.26 8.04 8.21
CA PRO A 17 5.94 8.65 8.03
C PRO A 17 4.79 7.65 8.11
N GLU A 18 5.04 6.35 7.86
CA GLU A 18 4.06 5.25 7.98
C GLU A 18 3.49 5.14 9.39
N LYS A 19 4.26 5.49 10.42
CA LYS A 19 3.81 5.45 11.82
C LYS A 19 2.71 6.47 12.15
N LYS A 20 2.48 7.44 11.26
CA LYS A 20 1.42 8.44 11.40
C LYS A 20 0.09 7.98 10.78
N LEU A 21 0.09 6.88 10.04
CA LEU A 21 -1.12 6.33 9.43
C LEU A 21 -1.93 5.59 10.50
N LYS A 22 -3.13 6.08 10.77
CA LYS A 22 -4.04 5.47 11.74
C LYS A 22 -4.77 4.29 11.11
N ARG A 23 -5.04 3.26 11.91
CA ARG A 23 -5.86 2.10 11.56
C ARG A 23 -5.57 1.57 10.15
N PRO A 24 -4.32 1.17 9.85
CA PRO A 24 -3.98 0.64 8.54
C PRO A 24 -4.70 -0.70 8.30
N ILE A 25 -5.25 -0.86 7.10
CA ILE A 25 -5.93 -2.06 6.62
C ILE A 25 -5.23 -2.51 5.35
N ASN A 26 -4.78 -3.75 5.30
CA ASN A 26 -4.16 -4.34 4.13
C ASN A 26 -5.14 -5.28 3.44
N ILE A 27 -5.37 -5.08 2.14
CA ILE A 27 -6.15 -5.97 1.28
C ILE A 27 -5.18 -6.74 0.38
N ILE A 28 -5.21 -8.05 0.50
CA ILE A 28 -4.36 -8.98 -0.25
C ILE A 28 -5.23 -9.96 -1.04
N GLY A 29 -4.65 -10.64 -2.00
CA GLY A 29 -5.35 -11.63 -2.82
C GLY A 29 -4.94 -11.59 -4.27
N SER A 30 -5.43 -12.56 -5.05
CA SER A 30 -5.24 -12.60 -6.50
C SER A 30 -6.21 -11.65 -7.19
N ASP A 31 -7.49 -11.87 -7.02
CA ASP A 31 -8.56 -11.11 -7.65
C ASP A 31 -9.47 -10.43 -6.61
N GLY A 32 -10.23 -9.42 -7.05
CA GLY A 32 -11.24 -8.76 -6.21
C GLY A 32 -10.69 -7.80 -5.15
N LYS A 33 -9.38 -7.59 -5.04
CA LYS A 33 -8.77 -6.66 -4.08
C LYS A 33 -9.33 -5.24 -4.20
N PHE A 34 -9.35 -4.73 -5.43
CA PHE A 34 -9.87 -3.39 -5.71
C PHE A 34 -11.35 -3.24 -5.33
N SER A 35 -12.18 -4.24 -5.68
CA SER A 35 -13.61 -4.24 -5.31
C SER A 35 -13.82 -4.27 -3.81
N CYS A 36 -13.07 -5.12 -3.11
CA CYS A 36 -13.09 -5.23 -1.64
C CYS A 36 -12.68 -3.89 -1.00
N LEU A 37 -11.56 -3.32 -1.43
CA LEU A 37 -11.05 -2.03 -0.94
C LEU A 37 -12.07 -0.91 -1.15
N THR A 38 -12.62 -0.83 -2.35
CA THR A 38 -13.59 0.21 -2.73
C THR A 38 -14.89 0.10 -1.93
N SER A 39 -15.42 -1.11 -1.79
CA SER A 39 -16.61 -1.36 -0.96
C SER A 39 -16.35 -0.97 0.50
N LEU A 40 -15.23 -1.40 1.07
CA LEU A 40 -14.85 -1.05 2.45
C LEU A 40 -14.71 0.47 2.64
N LYS A 41 -14.07 1.15 1.66
CA LYS A 41 -13.96 2.62 1.66
C LYS A 41 -15.36 3.26 1.76
N TYR A 42 -16.28 2.86 0.91
CA TYR A 42 -17.64 3.44 0.89
C TYR A 42 -18.42 3.14 2.19
N PHE A 43 -18.30 1.94 2.75
CA PHE A 43 -18.92 1.63 4.05
C PHE A 43 -18.37 2.50 5.18
N ILE A 44 -17.06 2.70 5.24
CA ILE A 44 -16.43 3.57 6.24
C ILE A 44 -16.89 5.02 6.06
N GLU A 45 -16.89 5.52 4.84
CA GLU A 45 -17.28 6.91 4.54
C GLU A 45 -18.78 7.15 4.74
N ALA A 46 -19.64 6.16 4.50
CA ALA A 46 -21.06 6.22 4.82
C ALA A 46 -21.31 6.38 6.35
N ASN A 47 -20.39 5.86 7.18
CA ASN A 47 -20.40 6.06 8.62
C ASN A 47 -19.69 7.36 9.06
N LYS A 48 -19.56 8.34 8.16
CA LYS A 48 -18.96 9.66 8.41
C LYS A 48 -17.50 9.61 8.87
N GLN A 49 -16.79 8.53 8.57
CA GLN A 49 -15.36 8.37 8.84
C GLN A 49 -14.55 8.59 7.57
N SER A 50 -13.39 9.16 7.70
CA SER A 50 -12.54 9.51 6.56
C SER A 50 -11.55 8.41 6.22
N THR A 51 -11.26 8.26 4.90
CA THR A 51 -10.33 7.26 4.41
C THR A 51 -9.21 7.86 3.57
N SER A 52 -8.08 7.17 3.52
CA SER A 52 -7.15 7.24 2.39
C SER A 52 -6.95 5.84 1.81
N THR A 53 -6.75 5.75 0.50
CA THR A 53 -6.53 4.45 -0.15
C THR A 53 -5.34 4.47 -1.09
N PHE A 54 -4.69 3.31 -1.21
CA PHE A 54 -3.66 3.03 -2.20
C PHE A 54 -4.04 1.77 -2.98
N VAL A 55 -4.15 1.89 -4.31
CA VAL A 55 -4.57 0.80 -5.20
C VAL A 55 -3.58 0.55 -6.33
N SER A 56 -3.60 -0.66 -6.88
CA SER A 56 -2.78 -1.04 -8.03
C SER A 56 -3.46 -2.09 -8.92
N PRO A 57 -3.38 -1.95 -10.25
CA PRO A 57 -2.85 -0.81 -11.03
C PRO A 57 -3.72 0.45 -10.92
N HIS A 58 -3.39 1.51 -11.68
CA HIS A 58 -4.26 2.68 -11.80
C HIS A 58 -5.44 2.39 -12.75
N LEU A 59 -6.56 3.08 -12.54
CA LEU A 59 -7.78 2.90 -13.34
C LEU A 59 -7.74 3.72 -14.64
N PHE A 60 -7.42 5.00 -14.54
CA PHE A 60 -7.39 5.93 -15.67
C PHE A 60 -6.06 6.67 -15.76
N ASP A 61 -5.51 7.18 -14.66
CA ASP A 61 -4.17 7.75 -14.59
C ASP A 61 -3.52 7.49 -13.22
N LEU A 62 -2.26 7.86 -13.08
CA LEU A 62 -1.46 7.58 -11.89
C LEU A 62 -2.08 8.12 -10.59
N ARG A 63 -2.83 9.22 -10.66
CA ARG A 63 -3.48 9.85 -9.50
C ARG A 63 -4.57 8.95 -8.91
N SER A 64 -5.23 8.14 -9.75
CA SER A 64 -6.29 7.23 -9.30
C SER A 64 -5.81 6.13 -8.37
N ARG A 65 -4.49 5.92 -8.24
CA ARG A 65 -3.92 5.01 -7.24
C ARG A 65 -4.05 5.52 -5.82
N ILE A 66 -4.17 6.83 -5.61
CA ILE A 66 -4.07 7.45 -4.29
C ILE A 66 -5.26 8.36 -4.02
N TRP A 67 -6.15 7.92 -3.17
CA TRP A 67 -7.25 8.70 -2.61
C TRP A 67 -6.84 9.27 -1.25
N LEU A 68 -7.15 10.55 -1.02
CA LEU A 68 -6.78 11.28 0.19
C LEU A 68 -7.99 12.01 0.76
N LYS A 69 -8.75 11.34 1.61
CA LYS A 69 -9.91 11.87 2.33
C LYS A 69 -11.13 12.20 1.42
N ASN A 70 -10.98 13.09 0.45
CA ASN A 70 -12.09 13.59 -0.39
C ASN A 70 -11.68 13.86 -1.85
N ARG A 71 -10.45 13.52 -2.23
CA ARG A 71 -9.94 13.72 -3.59
C ARG A 71 -8.79 12.76 -3.89
N PHE A 72 -8.52 12.60 -5.15
CA PHE A 72 -7.26 11.99 -5.59
C PHE A 72 -6.07 12.91 -5.32
N ILE A 73 -4.90 12.33 -5.19
CA ILE A 73 -3.65 13.08 -5.12
C ILE A 73 -3.47 13.96 -6.38
N SER A 74 -2.89 15.15 -6.24
CA SER A 74 -2.58 15.99 -7.39
C SER A 74 -1.23 15.66 -8.01
N LEU A 75 -1.04 15.98 -9.29
CA LEU A 75 0.25 15.82 -9.97
C LEU A 75 1.37 16.61 -9.27
N ASN A 76 1.06 17.79 -8.74
CA ASN A 76 2.04 18.59 -8.00
C ASN A 76 2.47 17.91 -6.70
N GLU A 77 1.56 17.24 -5.99
CA GLU A 77 1.91 16.46 -4.81
C GLU A 77 2.77 15.24 -5.18
N ILE A 78 2.42 14.53 -6.26
CA ILE A 78 3.23 13.41 -6.76
C ILE A 78 4.66 13.89 -7.04
N LYS A 79 4.83 14.93 -7.87
CA LYS A 79 6.14 15.51 -8.21
C LYS A 79 6.91 15.99 -6.98
N LYS A 80 6.23 16.59 -6.01
CA LYS A 80 6.83 17.03 -4.75
C LYS A 80 7.43 15.87 -3.96
N TYR A 81 6.65 14.80 -3.76
CA TYR A 81 7.10 13.64 -2.99
C TYR A 81 8.14 12.82 -3.75
N GLU A 82 7.99 12.67 -5.06
CA GLU A 82 9.00 12.04 -5.91
C GLU A 82 10.36 12.75 -5.76
N LYS A 83 10.42 14.08 -5.88
CA LYS A 83 11.65 14.86 -5.65
C LYS A 83 12.24 14.63 -4.25
N GLN A 84 11.40 14.47 -3.23
CA GLN A 84 11.86 14.17 -1.88
C GLN A 84 12.47 12.78 -1.79
N ILE A 85 11.85 11.79 -2.42
CA ILE A 85 12.31 10.39 -2.46
C ILE A 85 13.62 10.25 -3.25
N CYS A 86 13.73 10.90 -4.40
CA CYS A 86 14.94 10.88 -5.22
C CYS A 86 16.20 11.37 -4.47
N LYS A 87 16.04 12.28 -3.50
CA LYS A 87 17.15 12.78 -2.68
C LYS A 87 17.69 11.76 -1.68
N LEU A 88 17.00 10.64 -1.46
CA LEU A 88 17.41 9.64 -0.45
C LEU A 88 18.59 8.78 -0.89
N ASN A 89 18.94 8.80 -2.17
CA ASN A 89 20.01 7.97 -2.74
C ASN A 89 19.83 6.47 -2.44
N VAL A 90 18.58 6.00 -2.55
CA VAL A 90 18.18 4.60 -2.38
C VAL A 90 17.59 4.11 -3.69
N THR A 91 18.12 3.03 -4.24
CA THR A 91 17.56 2.40 -5.44
C THR A 91 16.22 1.75 -5.12
N LEU A 92 15.13 2.27 -5.67
CA LEU A 92 13.77 1.82 -5.45
C LEU A 92 13.11 1.41 -6.76
N SER A 93 12.24 0.41 -6.72
CA SER A 93 11.35 0.10 -7.84
C SER A 93 10.24 1.16 -7.95
N LEU A 94 9.61 1.24 -9.12
CA LEU A 94 8.48 2.15 -9.33
C LEU A 94 7.36 1.93 -8.27
N PHE A 95 7.06 0.67 -7.96
CA PHE A 95 6.02 0.37 -6.97
C PHE A 95 6.42 0.80 -5.55
N GLU A 96 7.68 0.66 -5.16
CA GLU A 96 8.20 1.19 -3.89
C GLU A 96 8.11 2.72 -3.84
N VAL A 97 8.45 3.42 -4.93
CA VAL A 97 8.32 4.88 -5.03
C VAL A 97 6.86 5.31 -4.86
N LEU A 98 5.93 4.66 -5.57
CA LEU A 98 4.50 4.96 -5.47
C LEU A 98 3.94 4.69 -4.06
N THR A 99 4.37 3.62 -3.42
CA THR A 99 4.03 3.31 -2.03
C THR A 99 4.52 4.42 -1.08
N LEU A 100 5.75 4.89 -1.26
CA LEU A 100 6.31 5.99 -0.46
C LEU A 100 5.58 7.31 -0.71
N ILE A 101 5.21 7.62 -1.96
CA ILE A 101 4.39 8.80 -2.29
C ILE A 101 3.06 8.74 -1.54
N TYR A 102 2.38 7.59 -1.55
CA TYR A 102 1.15 7.40 -0.79
C TYR A 102 1.38 7.65 0.70
N VAL A 103 2.36 7.00 1.29
CA VAL A 103 2.66 7.12 2.73
C VAL A 103 2.95 8.57 3.12
N LEU A 104 3.77 9.29 2.35
CA LEU A 104 4.07 10.70 2.58
C LEU A 104 2.82 11.59 2.47
N ALA A 105 2.00 11.36 1.45
CA ALA A 105 0.77 12.12 1.24
C ALA A 105 -0.25 11.84 2.35
N ALA A 106 -0.52 10.56 2.66
CA ALA A 106 -1.47 10.15 3.68
C ALA A 106 -1.05 10.59 5.09
N SER A 107 0.26 10.55 5.41
CA SER A 107 0.78 11.01 6.70
C SER A 107 0.51 12.48 7.00
N LYS A 108 0.25 13.30 5.98
CA LYS A 108 -0.13 14.72 6.10
C LYS A 108 -1.65 14.91 6.21
N ARG A 109 -2.42 13.84 6.02
CA ARG A 109 -3.88 13.86 6.13
C ARG A 109 -4.29 13.17 7.42
N LYS A 110 -5.11 13.83 8.21
CA LYS A 110 -5.69 13.23 9.42
C LYS A 110 -6.94 12.46 9.02
N VAL A 111 -6.77 11.24 8.52
CA VAL A 111 -7.87 10.34 8.19
C VAL A 111 -8.02 9.26 9.27
N ASP A 112 -9.22 8.66 9.34
CA ASP A 112 -9.53 7.64 10.35
C ASP A 112 -8.98 6.27 9.95
N TYR A 113 -9.01 5.93 8.67
CA TYR A 113 -8.55 4.64 8.13
C TYR A 113 -7.66 4.83 6.91
N ASN A 114 -6.62 4.00 6.81
CA ASN A 114 -5.70 3.95 5.69
C ASN A 114 -5.75 2.55 5.08
N ILE A 115 -6.25 2.40 3.84
CA ILE A 115 -6.50 1.11 3.21
C ILE A 115 -5.54 0.93 2.04
N LEU A 116 -4.74 -0.15 2.09
CA LEU A 116 -3.71 -0.43 1.08
C LEU A 116 -3.99 -1.76 0.38
N GLU A 117 -4.04 -1.71 -0.93
CA GLU A 117 -4.05 -2.90 -1.78
C GLU A 117 -2.61 -3.40 -1.98
N ALA A 118 -2.36 -4.67 -1.71
CA ALA A 118 -1.07 -5.30 -1.99
C ALA A 118 -0.86 -5.48 -3.50
N GLY A 119 0.35 -5.22 -3.96
CA GLY A 119 0.74 -5.50 -5.34
C GLY A 119 0.97 -6.99 -5.58
N LEU A 120 1.56 -7.68 -4.60
CA LEU A 120 1.85 -9.11 -4.63
C LEU A 120 1.52 -9.74 -3.27
N MET A 121 1.15 -11.04 -3.27
CA MET A 121 0.75 -11.77 -2.05
C MET A 121 1.94 -12.39 -1.29
N PHE A 122 3.00 -11.67 -1.00
CA PHE A 122 4.13 -12.27 -0.29
C PHE A 122 4.79 -11.32 0.72
N LYS A 123 5.65 -11.89 1.57
CA LYS A 123 6.35 -11.18 2.65
C LYS A 123 7.10 -9.91 2.21
N GLY A 124 7.57 -9.85 0.96
CA GLY A 124 8.35 -8.76 0.39
C GLY A 124 7.55 -7.65 -0.26
N ASP A 125 6.21 -7.67 -0.21
CA ASP A 125 5.39 -6.63 -0.81
C ASP A 125 5.59 -5.27 -0.13
N SER A 126 5.81 -4.22 -0.93
CA SER A 126 6.12 -2.89 -0.42
C SER A 126 4.99 -2.23 0.35
N THR A 127 3.77 -2.74 0.26
CA THR A 127 2.63 -2.26 1.08
C THR A 127 2.59 -2.89 2.46
N ARG A 128 3.39 -3.92 2.73
CA ARG A 128 3.51 -4.56 4.04
C ARG A 128 4.43 -3.77 4.98
N LEU A 129 4.01 -2.56 5.30
CA LEU A 129 4.79 -1.61 6.11
C LEU A 129 4.47 -1.66 7.60
N PHE A 130 3.32 -2.22 7.95
CA PHE A 130 2.79 -2.18 9.31
C PHE A 130 3.03 -3.53 10.00
N ASN A 131 3.66 -3.51 11.16
CA ASN A 131 3.87 -4.73 11.97
C ASN A 131 2.53 -5.26 12.51
N LYS A 132 1.60 -4.36 12.84
CA LYS A 132 0.27 -4.71 13.34
C LYS A 132 -0.77 -3.83 12.61
N PRO A 133 -1.20 -4.22 11.41
CA PRO A 133 -2.34 -3.56 10.78
C PRO A 133 -3.61 -3.81 11.61
N LEU A 134 -4.59 -2.91 11.52
CA LEU A 134 -5.89 -3.12 12.17
C LEU A 134 -6.56 -4.39 11.64
N VAL A 135 -6.53 -4.56 10.32
CA VAL A 135 -7.07 -5.73 9.62
C VAL A 135 -6.17 -6.07 8.44
N GLN A 136 -6.02 -7.35 8.20
CA GLN A 136 -5.47 -7.89 6.96
C GLN A 136 -6.51 -8.81 6.35
N ALA A 137 -7.12 -8.37 5.23
CA ALA A 137 -8.17 -9.12 4.55
C ALA A 137 -7.60 -9.80 3.30
N ALA A 138 -7.89 -11.08 3.13
CA ALA A 138 -7.59 -11.84 1.93
C ALA A 138 -8.86 -12.05 1.11
N THR A 139 -8.85 -11.70 -0.17
CA THR A 139 -10.00 -11.93 -1.06
C THR A 139 -10.03 -13.38 -1.55
N ASN A 140 -9.03 -13.77 -2.30
CA ASN A 140 -8.83 -15.14 -2.76
C ASN A 140 -7.34 -15.39 -3.03
N ILE A 141 -6.94 -16.65 -3.14
CA ILE A 141 -5.56 -17.04 -3.44
C ILE A 141 -5.57 -18.01 -4.61
N ASN A 142 -5.15 -17.48 -5.78
CA ASN A 142 -5.00 -18.25 -7.01
C ASN A 142 -3.52 -18.26 -7.44
N LEU A 143 -3.14 -19.21 -8.30
CA LEU A 143 -1.82 -19.23 -8.92
C LEU A 143 -1.67 -18.08 -9.91
N GLN A 144 -1.07 -16.98 -9.45
CA GLN A 144 -0.74 -15.80 -10.25
C GLN A 144 0.71 -15.36 -10.01
N HIS A 145 1.28 -14.61 -10.96
CA HIS A 145 2.64 -14.10 -10.86
C HIS A 145 3.71 -15.20 -10.69
N ILE A 146 3.51 -16.35 -11.33
CA ILE A 146 4.41 -17.52 -11.22
C ILE A 146 5.84 -17.21 -11.68
N GLU A 147 6.03 -16.23 -12.55
CA GLU A 147 7.34 -15.73 -12.97
C GLU A 147 8.08 -14.98 -11.84
N TRP A 148 7.39 -14.55 -10.79
CA TRP A 148 7.94 -13.81 -9.66
C TRP A 148 7.84 -14.55 -8.33
N ILE A 149 6.87 -15.48 -8.22
CA ILE A 149 6.50 -16.17 -6.99
C ILE A 149 6.49 -17.68 -7.25
N SER A 150 7.34 -18.42 -6.58
CA SER A 150 7.36 -19.88 -6.72
C SER A 150 6.07 -20.51 -6.16
N PRO A 151 5.63 -21.68 -6.67
CA PRO A 151 4.49 -22.42 -6.12
C PRO A 151 4.62 -22.67 -4.61
N LYS A 152 5.84 -22.93 -4.12
CA LYS A 152 6.14 -23.09 -2.69
C LYS A 152 5.79 -21.80 -1.91
N THR A 153 6.17 -20.63 -2.42
CA THR A 153 5.87 -19.35 -1.78
C THR A 153 4.36 -19.07 -1.74
N ILE A 154 3.61 -19.49 -2.76
CA ILE A 154 2.15 -19.36 -2.80
C ILE A 154 1.51 -20.24 -1.73
N ASN A 155 1.96 -21.49 -1.60
CA ASN A 155 1.45 -22.41 -0.57
C ASN A 155 1.79 -21.97 0.86
N GLU A 156 2.89 -21.22 1.05
CA GLU A 156 3.28 -20.64 2.33
C GLU A 156 2.62 -19.25 2.59
N SER A 157 1.93 -18.69 1.60
CA SER A 157 1.29 -17.36 1.73
C SER A 157 0.30 -17.26 2.90
N PRO A 158 -0.56 -18.27 3.20
CA PRO A 158 -1.42 -18.24 4.38
C PRO A 158 -0.63 -18.08 5.69
N ASN A 159 0.53 -18.75 5.81
CA ASN A 159 1.40 -18.65 6.97
C ASN A 159 2.21 -17.34 6.98
N GLY A 160 2.41 -16.72 5.83
CA GLY A 160 3.03 -15.40 5.67
C GLY A 160 2.09 -14.23 6.00
N LEU A 161 0.79 -14.49 6.17
CA LEU A 161 -0.23 -13.51 6.51
C LEU A 161 -0.29 -13.22 8.02
N GLY A 162 0.09 -14.21 8.84
CA GLY A 162 0.25 -14.03 10.27
C GLY A 162 1.50 -13.21 10.55
N GLY A 163 1.34 -11.97 11.01
CA GLY A 163 2.44 -11.17 11.52
C GLY A 163 2.95 -11.80 12.82
N SER A 164 4.19 -12.13 12.88
CA SER A 164 4.97 -12.13 14.12
C SER A 164 5.58 -10.76 14.30
#